data_e4a362821e961d004e134ed0324870b7
#
_entry.id   e4a362821e961d004e134ed0324870b7
#
_cell.length_a   1.000
_cell.length_b   1.000
_cell.length_c   1.000
_cell.angle_alpha   90.00
_cell.angle_beta   90.00
_cell.angle_gamma   90.00
#
_symmetry.space_group_name_H-M   'P 1'
#
loop_
_entity.id
_entity.type
_entity.pdbx_description
1 polymer ?
#
loop_
_entity_poly.entity_id
_entity_poly.type
_entity_poly.pdbx_seq_one_letter_code
_entity_poly.pdbx_strand_id
1 'polypeptide(L)'
;MQGLSQKICIEILEDDFYNTNNDNIEYCNIPIVGTVAAGEPILATENIDGYFPVPTEYISGTENFMLKIKGNSMTNAGIFNGDLVLVKQQNTAENNDIVIAMIDDSATCKRYFKEKEYIRLQPENDSYEPIYVKDCTILGLVKGLFRSFK
;
A
#
# COMPACT_ATOMS: atom_id res chain seq x y z
N MET A 1 -3.52 -20.66 22.50
CA MET A 1 -2.87 -20.39 22.44
C MET A 1 -2.66 -20.35 21.82
N GLN A 2 -2.85 -20.08 21.81
CA GLN A 2 -2.15 -19.94 21.39
C GLN A 2 -1.31 -20.57 21.39
N GLY A 3 -1.26 -21.08 21.27
CA GLY A 3 -0.58 -22.15 21.21
C GLY A 3 0.78 -22.01 21.72
N LEU A 4 1.44 -23.13 21.80
CA LEU A 4 2.79 -23.15 22.30
C LEU A 4 3.75 -22.34 21.44
N SER A 5 3.59 -22.41 20.12
CA SER A 5 4.48 -21.67 19.24
C SER A 5 4.31 -20.18 19.43
N GLN A 6 3.09 -19.74 19.67
CA GLN A 6 2.83 -18.33 19.92
C GLN A 6 3.49 -17.87 21.21
N LYS A 7 3.43 -18.70 22.25
CA LYS A 7 4.08 -18.38 23.51
C LYS A 7 5.59 -18.29 23.33
N ILE A 8 6.17 -19.23 22.58
CA ILE A 8 7.60 -19.21 22.32
C ILE A 8 8.00 -17.95 21.58
N CYS A 9 7.19 -17.55 20.60
CA CYS A 9 7.49 -16.31 19.85
C CYS A 9 7.47 -15.10 20.76
N ILE A 10 6.51 -15.03 21.68
CA ILE A 10 6.45 -13.91 22.60
C ILE A 10 7.69 -13.86 23.49
N GLU A 11 8.11 -15.01 23.99
CA GLU A 11 9.30 -15.06 24.84
C GLU A 11 10.54 -14.59 24.08
N ILE A 12 10.72 -15.03 22.86
CA ILE A 12 11.85 -14.62 22.05
C ILE A 12 11.83 -13.11 21.79
N LEU A 13 10.67 -12.59 21.48
CA LEU A 13 10.54 -11.16 21.21
C LEU A 13 10.82 -10.34 22.45
N GLU A 14 10.40 -10.81 23.63
CA GLU A 14 10.69 -10.11 24.86
C GLU A 14 12.17 -10.08 25.13
N ASP A 15 12.84 -11.20 24.96
CA ASP A 15 14.28 -11.27 25.16
C ASP A 15 14.99 -10.31 24.20
N ASP A 16 14.62 -10.35 22.94
CA ASP A 16 15.22 -9.47 21.93
C ASP A 16 14.96 -8.01 22.28
N PHE A 17 13.74 -7.71 22.69
CA PHE A 17 13.36 -6.34 22.99
C PHE A 17 14.17 -5.76 24.13
N TYR A 18 14.42 -6.56 25.17
CA TYR A 18 15.11 -6.07 26.36
C TYR A 18 16.61 -6.21 26.29
N ASN A 19 17.13 -7.10 25.46
CA ASN A 19 18.55 -7.40 25.45
C ASN A 19 19.30 -6.86 24.25
N THR A 20 18.62 -6.43 23.20
CA THR A 20 19.28 -5.86 22.05
C THR A 20 19.26 -4.36 22.14
N ASN A 21 20.30 -3.77 21.61
CA ASN A 21 20.31 -2.34 21.38
C ASN A 21 19.50 -2.08 20.14
N ASN A 22 18.28 -1.61 20.33
CA ASN A 22 17.42 -1.26 19.21
C ASN A 22 17.78 0.06 18.59
N ASP A 23 18.93 0.60 18.98
CA ASP A 23 19.41 1.88 18.49
C ASP A 23 19.74 1.85 17.02
N ASN A 24 19.85 0.64 16.43
CA ASN A 24 20.25 0.49 15.03
C ASN A 24 19.07 0.29 14.08
N ILE A 25 17.86 0.30 14.60
CA ILE A 25 16.70 0.19 13.73
C ILE A 25 16.50 1.52 13.04
N GLU A 26 16.59 1.49 11.72
CA GLU A 26 16.36 2.69 10.92
C GLU A 26 14.97 2.66 10.35
N TYR A 27 14.35 3.82 10.29
CA TYR A 27 13.05 3.93 9.65
C TYR A 27 12.92 5.29 8.96
N CYS A 28 12.03 5.30 7.98
CA CYS A 28 11.72 6.50 7.23
C CYS A 28 10.34 6.97 7.62
N ASN A 29 10.18 8.28 7.71
CA ASN A 29 8.85 8.86 7.86
C ASN A 29 8.23 8.99 6.47
N ILE A 30 7.27 8.12 6.20
CA ILE A 30 6.66 8.04 4.89
C ILE A 30 5.45 8.97 4.85
N PRO A 31 5.35 9.87 3.87
CA PRO A 31 4.21 10.79 3.83
C PRO A 31 2.91 10.06 3.58
N ILE A 32 1.88 10.46 4.32
CA ILE A 32 0.52 9.97 4.14
C ILE A 32 -0.18 10.95 3.22
N VAL A 33 -0.56 10.47 2.04
CA VAL A 33 -1.21 11.31 1.04
C VAL A 33 -2.70 11.27 1.30
N GLY A 34 -3.29 12.45 1.54
CA GLY A 34 -4.72 12.56 1.82
C GLY A 34 -5.52 12.92 0.59
N THR A 35 -4.92 13.61 -0.36
CA THR A 35 -5.59 14.04 -1.57
C THR A 35 -4.75 13.65 -2.77
N VAL A 36 -5.40 13.07 -3.77
CA VAL A 36 -4.76 12.75 -5.04
C VAL A 36 -5.53 13.50 -6.11
N ALA A 37 -4.81 14.34 -6.87
CA ALA A 37 -5.43 15.13 -7.92
C ALA A 37 -4.69 14.91 -9.22
N ALA A 38 -5.43 14.82 -10.32
CA ALA A 38 -4.85 14.63 -11.63
C ALA A 38 -4.02 15.84 -12.01
N GLY A 39 -2.86 15.59 -12.61
CA GLY A 39 -2.01 16.65 -13.10
C GLY A 39 -1.11 17.30 -12.06
N GLU A 40 -1.17 16.86 -10.81
CA GLU A 40 -0.34 17.39 -9.73
C GLU A 40 0.61 16.33 -9.22
N PRO A 41 1.81 16.72 -8.74
CA PRO A 41 2.70 15.76 -8.11
C PRO A 41 2.01 15.16 -6.87
N ILE A 42 2.07 13.84 -6.75
CA ILE A 42 1.37 13.18 -5.63
C ILE A 42 1.96 13.57 -4.28
N LEU A 43 3.25 13.89 -4.23
CA LEU A 43 3.92 14.25 -2.99
C LEU A 43 4.00 15.76 -2.78
N ALA A 44 3.15 16.54 -3.45
CA ALA A 44 3.07 17.97 -3.19
C ALA A 44 2.67 18.18 -1.73
N THR A 45 3.26 19.19 -1.10
CA THR A 45 3.09 19.43 0.34
C THR A 45 1.62 19.54 0.75
N GLU A 46 0.82 20.18 -0.07
CA GLU A 46 -0.60 20.38 0.24
C GLU A 46 -1.40 19.09 0.24
N ASN A 47 -0.85 17.99 -0.31
CA ASN A 47 -1.54 16.72 -0.36
C ASN A 47 -1.18 15.80 0.81
N ILE A 48 -0.25 16.21 1.65
CA ILE A 48 0.28 15.36 2.72
C ILE A 48 -0.44 15.66 4.01
N ASP A 49 -1.05 14.63 4.61
CA ASP A 49 -1.79 14.76 5.86
C ASP A 49 -0.95 14.42 7.09
N GLY A 50 0.20 13.83 6.91
CA GLY A 50 1.05 13.43 8.03
C GLY A 50 2.09 12.46 7.56
N TYR A 51 2.71 11.77 8.51
CA TYR A 51 3.81 10.84 8.21
C TYR A 51 3.63 9.58 9.03
N PHE A 52 4.07 8.47 8.47
CA PHE A 52 4.00 7.17 9.12
C PHE A 52 5.40 6.55 9.11
N PRO A 53 5.96 6.20 10.29
CA PRO A 53 7.31 5.63 10.33
C PRO A 53 7.29 4.18 9.88
N VAL A 54 8.14 3.86 8.91
CA VAL A 54 8.26 2.51 8.36
C VAL A 54 9.73 2.11 8.43
N PRO A 55 10.04 0.93 8.99
CA PRO A 55 11.44 0.47 8.98
C PRO A 55 11.98 0.42 7.56
N THR A 56 13.23 0.84 7.41
CA THR A 56 13.83 0.96 6.08
C THR A 56 13.90 -0.36 5.34
N GLU A 57 13.93 -1.47 6.07
CA GLU A 57 13.99 -2.78 5.42
C GLU A 57 12.76 -3.08 4.55
N TYR A 58 11.65 -2.38 4.80
CA TYR A 58 10.42 -2.57 4.02
C TYR A 58 10.25 -1.54 2.92
N ILE A 59 11.19 -0.61 2.81
CA ILE A 59 11.12 0.44 1.81
C ILE A 59 11.94 0.03 0.60
N SER A 60 11.38 0.20 -0.59
CA SER A 60 12.10 -0.06 -1.82
C SER A 60 11.96 1.14 -2.74
N GLY A 61 12.98 1.39 -3.55
CA GLY A 61 12.99 2.54 -4.44
C GLY A 61 13.28 3.81 -3.67
N THR A 62 13.12 4.95 -4.35
CA THR A 62 13.49 6.23 -3.77
C THR A 62 12.30 6.97 -3.15
N GLU A 63 11.11 6.75 -3.68
CA GLU A 63 9.93 7.49 -3.23
C GLU A 63 8.86 6.51 -2.83
N ASN A 64 8.30 6.73 -1.66
CA ASN A 64 7.20 5.91 -1.14
C ASN A 64 6.18 6.83 -0.51
N PHE A 65 4.92 6.39 -0.48
CA PHE A 65 3.88 7.12 0.22
C PHE A 65 2.88 6.14 0.78
N MET A 66 2.10 6.62 1.75
CA MET A 66 1.00 5.85 2.31
C MET A 66 -0.30 6.44 1.79
N LEU A 67 -1.27 5.58 1.57
CA LEU A 67 -2.57 6.02 1.08
C LEU A 67 -3.65 5.24 1.81
N LYS A 68 -4.70 5.93 2.25
CA LYS A 68 -5.79 5.29 2.96
C LYS A 68 -6.77 4.71 1.94
N ILE A 69 -7.12 3.45 2.11
CA ILE A 69 -8.05 2.77 1.23
C ILE A 69 -9.48 3.15 1.59
N LYS A 70 -10.26 3.47 0.58
CA LYS A 70 -11.69 3.73 0.73
C LYS A 70 -12.44 2.69 -0.08
N GLY A 71 -13.40 2.04 0.55
CA GLY A 71 -14.23 1.06 -0.12
C GLY A 71 -13.71 -0.35 0.04
N ASN A 72 -14.38 -1.28 -0.63
CA ASN A 72 -14.19 -2.70 -0.38
C ASN A 72 -13.84 -3.49 -1.63
N SER A 73 -13.30 -2.84 -2.65
CA SER A 73 -13.07 -3.52 -3.93
C SER A 73 -11.92 -4.50 -3.91
N MET A 74 -11.12 -4.53 -2.83
CA MET A 74 -9.94 -5.40 -2.76
C MET A 74 -9.96 -6.32 -1.56
N THR A 75 -11.15 -6.62 -1.02
CA THR A 75 -11.25 -7.41 0.20
C THR A 75 -10.72 -8.83 0.04
N ASN A 76 -10.88 -9.44 -1.13
CA ASN A 76 -10.37 -10.81 -1.34
C ASN A 76 -8.85 -10.84 -1.43
N ALA A 77 -8.21 -9.70 -1.58
CA ALA A 77 -6.74 -9.61 -1.51
C ALA A 77 -6.27 -9.22 -0.12
N GLY A 78 -7.20 -9.13 0.85
CA GLY A 78 -6.85 -8.78 2.21
C GLY A 78 -6.68 -7.30 2.45
N ILE A 79 -7.16 -6.45 1.55
CA ILE A 79 -7.06 -5.00 1.70
C ILE A 79 -8.47 -4.48 1.94
N PHE A 80 -8.66 -3.84 3.09
CA PHE A 80 -9.99 -3.44 3.53
C PHE A 80 -10.11 -1.92 3.66
N ASN A 81 -11.35 -1.47 3.66
CA ASN A 81 -11.64 -0.05 3.87
C ASN A 81 -10.96 0.43 5.15
N GLY A 82 -10.24 1.54 5.06
CA GLY A 82 -9.54 2.11 6.20
C GLY A 82 -8.08 1.70 6.31
N ASP A 83 -7.66 0.69 5.57
CA ASP A 83 -6.26 0.28 5.58
C ASP A 83 -5.36 1.39 5.05
N LEU A 84 -4.17 1.47 5.61
CA LEU A 84 -3.16 2.41 5.15
C LEU A 84 -2.14 1.61 4.35
N VAL A 85 -2.12 1.77 3.03
CA VAL A 85 -1.24 0.97 2.19
C VAL A 85 0.06 1.70 1.93
N LEU A 86 1.15 0.93 1.93
CA LEU A 86 2.47 1.44 1.58
C LEU A 86 2.65 1.27 0.08
N VAL A 87 2.94 2.36 -0.61
CA VAL A 87 3.03 2.39 -2.06
C VAL A 87 4.44 2.82 -2.46
N LYS A 88 5.06 2.01 -3.31
CA LYS A 88 6.31 2.37 -3.96
C LYS A 88 5.96 3.17 -5.20
N GLN A 89 6.42 4.38 -5.31
CA GLN A 89 6.10 5.24 -6.44
C GLN A 89 6.82 4.74 -7.69
N GLN A 90 6.05 4.39 -8.69
CA GLN A 90 6.58 4.06 -10.01
C GLN A 90 5.43 4.13 -11.00
N ASN A 91 5.76 4.31 -12.27
CA ASN A 91 4.74 4.54 -13.30
C ASN A 91 4.52 3.33 -14.21
N THR A 92 5.11 2.18 -13.88
CA THR A 92 4.92 0.95 -14.63
C THR A 92 4.49 -0.15 -13.68
N ALA A 93 3.88 -1.21 -14.25
CA ALA A 93 3.43 -2.34 -13.47
C ALA A 93 3.49 -3.59 -14.34
N GLU A 94 3.54 -4.74 -13.69
CA GLU A 94 3.48 -6.03 -14.35
C GLU A 94 2.18 -6.73 -13.99
N ASN A 95 1.82 -7.72 -14.78
CA ASN A 95 0.60 -8.47 -14.54
C ASN A 95 0.60 -9.04 -13.13
N ASN A 96 -0.54 -8.93 -12.47
CA ASN A 96 -0.79 -9.37 -11.10
C ASN A 96 -0.32 -8.40 -10.02
N ASP A 97 0.35 -7.32 -10.38
CA ASP A 97 0.71 -6.31 -9.38
C ASP A 97 -0.56 -5.65 -8.83
N ILE A 98 -0.53 -5.34 -7.55
CA ILE A 98 -1.56 -4.49 -6.95
C ILE A 98 -1.07 -3.06 -7.05
N VAL A 99 -1.84 -2.21 -7.72
CA VAL A 99 -1.41 -0.86 -8.06
C VAL A 99 -2.38 0.17 -7.53
N ILE A 100 -1.86 1.38 -7.37
CA ILE A 100 -2.68 2.58 -7.27
C ILE A 100 -2.65 3.24 -8.63
N ALA A 101 -3.80 3.43 -9.23
CA ALA A 101 -3.92 3.99 -10.58
C ALA A 101 -4.89 5.14 -10.58
N MET A 102 -4.66 6.10 -11.46
CA MET A 102 -5.59 7.21 -11.67
C MET A 102 -6.56 6.82 -12.78
N ILE A 103 -7.83 6.91 -12.47
CA ILE A 103 -8.90 6.78 -13.45
C ILE A 103 -9.66 8.09 -13.39
N ASP A 104 -9.62 8.83 -14.49
CA ASP A 104 -10.13 10.20 -14.51
C ASP A 104 -9.48 11.00 -13.39
N ASP A 105 -10.24 11.47 -12.42
CA ASP A 105 -9.71 12.29 -11.34
C ASP A 105 -9.60 11.56 -10.02
N SER A 106 -9.69 10.23 -10.04
CA SER A 106 -9.72 9.43 -8.82
C SER A 106 -8.62 8.41 -8.81
N ALA A 107 -8.02 8.21 -7.64
CA ALA A 107 -7.10 7.11 -7.43
C ALA A 107 -7.87 5.87 -7.03
N THR A 108 -7.49 4.72 -7.54
CA THR A 108 -8.12 3.45 -7.22
C THR A 108 -7.05 2.39 -7.00
N CYS A 109 -7.35 1.43 -6.15
CA CYS A 109 -6.46 0.30 -5.87
C CYS A 109 -7.04 -0.93 -6.53
N LYS A 110 -6.28 -1.54 -7.43
CA LYS A 110 -6.76 -2.69 -8.20
C LYS A 110 -5.60 -3.57 -8.56
N ARG A 111 -5.90 -4.78 -9.00
CA ARG A 111 -4.89 -5.67 -9.54
C ARG A 111 -4.76 -5.40 -11.04
N TYR A 112 -3.52 -5.26 -11.48
CA TYR A 112 -3.21 -4.79 -12.82
C TYR A 112 -3.00 -5.96 -13.77
N PHE A 113 -3.60 -5.85 -14.98
CA PHE A 113 -3.35 -6.80 -16.05
C PHE A 113 -3.26 -6.05 -17.37
N LYS A 114 -2.16 -6.25 -18.07
CA LYS A 114 -1.99 -5.70 -19.41
C LYS A 114 -2.50 -6.73 -20.41
N GLU A 115 -3.63 -6.43 -21.02
CA GLU A 115 -4.19 -7.26 -22.06
C GLU A 115 -3.68 -6.79 -23.42
N LYS A 116 -4.14 -7.44 -24.49
CA LYS A 116 -3.58 -7.20 -25.79
C LYS A 116 -3.82 -5.76 -26.28
N GLU A 117 -5.03 -5.25 -26.07
CA GLU A 117 -5.41 -3.94 -26.59
C GLU A 117 -5.92 -2.99 -25.50
N TYR A 118 -5.85 -3.40 -24.23
CA TYR A 118 -6.35 -2.58 -23.14
C TYR A 118 -5.70 -3.02 -21.85
N ILE A 119 -5.94 -2.24 -20.82
CA ILE A 119 -5.52 -2.55 -19.47
C ILE A 119 -6.76 -2.92 -18.67
N ARG A 120 -6.70 -4.02 -17.94
CA ARG A 120 -7.76 -4.42 -17.04
C ARG A 120 -7.32 -4.14 -15.61
N LEU A 121 -8.09 -3.34 -14.91
CA LEU A 121 -7.91 -3.08 -13.49
C LEU A 121 -8.93 -3.93 -12.77
N GLN A 122 -8.45 -4.99 -12.14
CA GLN A 122 -9.30 -6.04 -11.61
C GLN A 122 -9.53 -5.84 -10.12
N PRO A 123 -10.80 -5.71 -9.69
CA PRO A 123 -11.10 -5.73 -8.27
C PRO A 123 -10.94 -7.14 -7.71
N GLU A 124 -10.63 -7.22 -6.44
CA GLU A 124 -10.58 -8.50 -5.74
C GLU A 124 -11.79 -8.61 -4.85
N ASN A 125 -12.95 -8.57 -5.49
CA ASN A 125 -14.24 -8.64 -4.84
C ASN A 125 -15.29 -8.88 -5.94
N ASP A 126 -16.04 -9.96 -5.81
CA ASP A 126 -16.98 -10.37 -6.86
C ASP A 126 -18.12 -9.39 -7.04
N SER A 127 -18.35 -8.50 -6.08
CA SER A 127 -19.41 -7.51 -6.20
C SER A 127 -19.03 -6.30 -7.04
N TYR A 128 -17.78 -6.25 -7.52
CA TYR A 128 -17.28 -5.12 -8.29
C TYR A 128 -16.89 -5.60 -9.69
N GLU A 129 -17.14 -4.74 -10.67
CA GLU A 129 -16.82 -5.04 -12.05
C GLU A 129 -15.41 -4.59 -12.39
N PRO A 130 -14.69 -5.34 -13.24
CA PRO A 130 -13.39 -4.88 -13.73
C PRO A 130 -13.51 -3.59 -14.52
N ILE A 131 -12.45 -2.80 -14.47
CA ILE A 131 -12.36 -1.55 -15.23
C ILE A 131 -11.43 -1.79 -16.40
N TYR A 132 -11.93 -1.50 -17.60
CA TYR A 132 -11.16 -1.67 -18.83
C TYR A 132 -10.86 -0.30 -19.41
N VAL A 133 -9.59 -0.01 -19.62
CA VAL A 133 -9.16 1.28 -20.17
C VAL A 133 -8.08 1.03 -21.21
N LYS A 134 -7.96 1.93 -22.16
CA LYS A 134 -6.87 1.84 -23.13
C LYS A 134 -5.55 2.18 -22.47
N ASP A 135 -5.57 3.11 -21.54
CA ASP A 135 -4.38 3.58 -20.85
C ASP A 135 -4.81 4.13 -19.51
N CYS A 136 -3.88 4.13 -18.55
CA CYS A 136 -4.10 4.75 -17.26
C CYS A 136 -2.76 5.16 -16.68
N THR A 137 -2.80 6.09 -15.73
CA THR A 137 -1.60 6.51 -15.03
C THR A 137 -1.43 5.65 -13.79
N ILE A 138 -0.33 4.92 -13.72
CA ILE A 138 0.04 4.16 -12.54
C ILE A 138 0.78 5.09 -11.60
N LEU A 139 0.31 5.19 -10.36
CA LEU A 139 0.97 6.00 -9.35
C LEU A 139 1.97 5.21 -8.55
N GLY A 140 1.77 3.91 -8.41
CA GLY A 140 2.73 3.08 -7.71
C GLY A 140 2.21 1.69 -7.43
N LEU A 141 3.07 0.88 -6.82
CA LEU A 141 2.78 -0.50 -6.45
C LEU A 141 2.53 -0.59 -4.96
N VAL A 142 1.49 -1.32 -4.58
CA VAL A 142 1.20 -1.58 -3.17
C VAL A 142 2.16 -2.65 -2.67
N LYS A 143 2.92 -2.31 -1.64
CA LYS A 143 3.96 -3.20 -1.10
C LYS A 143 3.63 -3.72 0.28
N GLY A 144 2.66 -3.14 0.95
CA GLY A 144 2.26 -3.58 2.28
C GLY A 144 1.14 -2.71 2.81
N LEU A 145 0.72 -2.99 4.03
CA LEU A 145 -0.33 -2.17 4.64
C LEU A 145 -0.20 -2.19 6.15
N PHE A 146 -0.80 -1.18 6.76
CA PHE A 146 -0.98 -1.12 8.20
C PHE A 146 -2.47 -1.01 8.49
N ARG A 147 -2.94 -1.80 9.45
CA ARG A 147 -4.34 -1.77 9.88
C ARG A 147 -4.38 -1.72 11.40
N SER A 148 -5.14 -0.77 11.91
CA SER A 148 -5.34 -0.64 13.34
C SER A 148 -6.73 -1.12 13.70
N PHE A 149 -6.85 -1.82 14.80
CA PHE A 149 -8.14 -2.34 15.27
C PHE A 149 -8.74 -1.46 16.35
N LYS A 150 -8.43 -0.21 16.30
CA LYS A 150 -8.93 0.68 17.32
C LYS A 150 -10.40 0.98 17.21
#